data_cf08bfbd4f49044ba66743e2d04b4e13
#
_entry.id   cf08bfbd4f49044ba66743e2d04b4e13
#
_cell.length_a   1.000
_cell.length_b   1.000
_cell.length_c   1.000
_cell.angle_alpha   90.00
_cell.angle_beta   90.00
_cell.angle_gamma   90.00
#
_symmetry.space_group_name_H-M   'P 1'
#
loop_
_entity.id
_entity.type
_entity.pdbx_description
1 polymer ?
#
loop_
_entity_poly.entity_id
_entity_poly.type
_entity_poly.pdbx_seq_one_letter_code
_entity_poly.pdbx_strand_id
1 'polypeptide(L)'
;MDFLKNEKIAKFLYVKPDMDYLKSVEQDLPEDIKKQFSISYSSYRYLEFNPLGVSKGAALKWLANYLHIDKQNVIAIGDNYNDVSMIQEAGLGVCVAGGAQDIQAISDYVTTVDYDQGAVKEVIEKFILKGEK
;
A
#
# COMPACT_ATOMS: atom_id res chain seq x y z
N MET A 1 -30.97 0.38 5.60
CA MET A 1 -29.70 -0.31 5.99
C MET A 1 -29.56 -0.39 7.52
N ASP A 2 -30.62 -0.83 8.20
CA ASP A 2 -30.63 -0.84 9.68
C ASP A 2 -29.74 -1.95 10.28
N PHE A 3 -29.44 -3.00 9.53
CA PHE A 3 -28.58 -4.11 9.94
C PHE A 3 -27.10 -3.69 10.17
N LEU A 4 -26.66 -2.54 9.65
CA LEU A 4 -25.29 -2.04 9.84
C LEU A 4 -25.14 -1.06 11.01
N LYS A 5 -26.24 -0.65 11.67
CA LYS A 5 -26.20 0.42 12.69
C LYS A 5 -25.31 0.11 13.90
N ASN A 6 -25.10 -1.17 14.21
CA ASN A 6 -24.30 -1.61 15.36
C ASN A 6 -23.02 -2.36 14.95
N GLU A 7 -22.71 -2.43 13.65
CA GLU A 7 -21.56 -3.16 13.15
C GLU A 7 -20.35 -2.23 12.98
N LYS A 8 -19.18 -2.70 13.39
CA LYS A 8 -17.92 -2.00 13.10
C LYS A 8 -17.47 -2.34 11.69
N ILE A 9 -17.65 -1.40 10.78
CA ILE A 9 -17.24 -1.57 9.38
C ILE A 9 -15.76 -1.23 9.27
N ALA A 10 -14.94 -2.21 8.89
CA ALA A 10 -13.50 -2.05 8.72
C ALA A 10 -13.16 -1.28 7.43
N LYS A 11 -13.88 -1.54 6.32
CA LYS A 11 -13.75 -0.81 5.05
C LYS A 11 -14.92 -1.06 4.11
N PHE A 12 -15.08 -0.18 3.12
CA PHE A 12 -15.94 -0.38 1.96
C PHE A 12 -15.09 -0.64 0.73
N LEU A 13 -15.59 -1.52 -0.15
CA LEU A 13 -15.01 -1.81 -1.46
C LEU A 13 -16.02 -1.49 -2.54
N TYR A 14 -15.67 -0.59 -3.45
CA TYR A 14 -16.38 -0.41 -4.71
C TYR A 14 -15.61 -1.17 -5.80
N VAL A 15 -16.30 -2.05 -6.54
CA VAL A 15 -15.65 -3.03 -7.41
C VAL A 15 -15.99 -2.75 -8.86
N LYS A 16 -14.99 -2.47 -9.68
CA LYS A 16 -15.10 -2.35 -11.14
C LYS A 16 -13.72 -2.60 -11.76
N PRO A 17 -13.57 -3.55 -12.70
CA PRO A 17 -12.31 -3.79 -13.40
C PRO A 17 -12.03 -2.72 -14.48
N ASP A 18 -12.02 -1.46 -14.08
CA ASP A 18 -11.87 -0.29 -14.93
C ASP A 18 -11.34 0.86 -14.07
N MET A 19 -10.03 1.10 -14.13
CA MET A 19 -9.36 2.09 -13.28
C MET A 19 -9.75 3.53 -13.61
N ASP A 20 -10.01 3.85 -14.88
CA ASP A 20 -10.39 5.20 -15.27
C ASP A 20 -11.79 5.53 -14.73
N TYR A 21 -12.69 4.54 -14.77
CA TYR A 21 -13.99 4.66 -14.13
C TYR A 21 -13.89 4.80 -12.61
N LEU A 22 -13.05 4.00 -11.94
CA LEU A 22 -12.86 4.12 -10.48
C LEU A 22 -12.30 5.49 -10.09
N LYS A 23 -11.35 6.02 -10.86
CA LYS A 23 -10.82 7.38 -10.67
C LYS A 23 -11.88 8.45 -10.88
N SER A 24 -12.76 8.30 -11.89
CA SER A 24 -13.86 9.23 -12.07
C SER A 24 -14.84 9.20 -10.90
N VAL A 25 -15.15 8.01 -10.38
CA VAL A 25 -16.01 7.87 -9.18
C VAL A 25 -15.41 8.61 -7.99
N GLU A 26 -14.09 8.46 -7.73
CA GLU A 26 -13.43 9.22 -6.65
C GLU A 26 -13.47 10.72 -6.90
N GLN A 27 -13.22 11.18 -8.14
CA GLN A 27 -13.25 12.59 -8.49
C GLN A 27 -14.63 13.22 -8.24
N ASP A 28 -15.70 12.50 -8.56
CA ASP A 28 -17.09 12.93 -8.41
C ASP A 28 -17.58 12.90 -6.95
N LEU A 29 -16.83 12.29 -6.03
CA LEU A 29 -17.20 12.30 -4.61
C LEU A 29 -17.12 13.71 -4.03
N PRO A 30 -18.13 14.12 -3.22
CA PRO A 30 -18.07 15.37 -2.46
C PRO A 30 -16.83 15.43 -1.57
N GLU A 31 -16.23 16.61 -1.46
CA GLU A 31 -14.99 16.82 -0.67
C GLU A 31 -15.16 16.52 0.82
N ASP A 32 -16.35 16.73 1.37
CA ASP A 32 -16.68 16.39 2.76
C ASP A 32 -16.70 14.86 2.99
N ILE A 33 -17.05 14.07 1.96
CA ILE A 33 -16.96 12.62 1.97
C ILE A 33 -15.51 12.16 1.86
N LYS A 34 -14.75 12.69 0.88
CA LYS A 34 -13.32 12.35 0.71
C LYS A 34 -12.52 12.54 1.99
N LYS A 35 -12.78 13.63 2.72
CA LYS A 35 -12.10 13.95 3.98
C LYS A 35 -12.41 13.01 5.14
N GLN A 36 -13.42 12.15 5.02
CA GLN A 36 -13.80 11.20 6.08
C GLN A 36 -13.11 9.84 5.91
N PHE A 37 -12.46 9.58 4.78
CA PHE A 37 -11.87 8.29 4.45
C PHE A 37 -10.42 8.41 3.98
N SER A 38 -9.65 7.36 4.26
CA SER A 38 -8.42 7.07 3.53
C SER A 38 -8.79 6.26 2.30
N ILE A 39 -8.73 6.90 1.11
CA ILE A 39 -9.11 6.28 -0.16
C ILE A 39 -7.87 5.68 -0.81
N SER A 40 -7.99 4.46 -1.34
CA SER A 40 -6.92 3.78 -2.06
C SER A 40 -7.45 2.85 -3.15
N TYR A 41 -6.56 2.43 -4.05
CA TYR A 41 -6.89 1.48 -5.12
C TYR A 41 -6.11 0.19 -4.92
N SER A 42 -6.73 -0.95 -5.28
CA SER A 42 -6.04 -2.23 -5.26
C SER A 42 -6.52 -3.16 -6.39
N SER A 43 -5.62 -4.08 -6.80
CA SER A 43 -5.88 -5.13 -7.78
C SER A 43 -6.50 -4.64 -9.10
N TYR A 44 -6.29 -3.37 -9.48
CA TYR A 44 -6.83 -2.75 -10.69
C TYR A 44 -8.37 -2.86 -10.85
N ARG A 45 -9.09 -3.08 -9.73
CA ARG A 45 -10.55 -3.28 -9.72
C ARG A 45 -11.26 -2.77 -8.49
N TYR A 46 -10.54 -2.37 -7.46
CA TYR A 46 -11.13 -1.92 -6.20
C TYR A 46 -10.81 -0.45 -5.94
N LEU A 47 -11.84 0.31 -5.62
CA LEU A 47 -11.74 1.59 -4.92
C LEU A 47 -12.09 1.30 -3.46
N GLU A 48 -11.13 1.51 -2.56
CA GLU A 48 -11.22 1.16 -1.15
C GLU A 48 -11.44 2.41 -0.32
N PHE A 49 -12.44 2.38 0.56
CA PHE A 49 -12.70 3.41 1.55
C PHE A 49 -12.36 2.84 2.93
N ASN A 50 -11.26 3.27 3.48
CA ASN A 50 -10.81 2.89 4.82
C ASN A 50 -11.13 4.01 5.82
N PRO A 51 -11.26 3.73 7.13
CA PRO A 51 -11.32 4.78 8.14
C PRO A 51 -10.15 5.76 7.98
N LEU A 52 -10.37 7.02 8.31
CA LEU A 52 -9.34 8.06 8.18
C LEU A 52 -8.07 7.68 8.94
N GLY A 53 -6.92 7.83 8.29
CA GLY A 53 -5.62 7.48 8.85
C GLY A 53 -5.25 5.99 8.75
N VAL A 54 -6.14 5.14 8.23
CA VAL A 54 -5.84 3.72 7.99
C VAL A 54 -5.21 3.55 6.62
N SER A 55 -3.97 3.06 6.60
CA SER A 55 -3.22 2.71 5.39
C SER A 55 -2.19 1.62 5.72
N LYS A 56 -1.59 0.99 4.69
CA LYS A 56 -0.49 0.03 4.90
C LYS A 56 0.71 0.69 5.58
N GLY A 57 1.03 1.94 5.25
CA GLY A 57 2.10 2.69 5.90
C GLY A 57 1.81 3.00 7.37
N ALA A 58 0.57 3.39 7.70
CA ALA A 58 0.18 3.60 9.09
C ALA A 58 0.27 2.30 9.90
N ALA A 59 -0.15 1.17 9.33
CA ALA A 59 -0.04 -0.15 9.96
C ALA A 59 1.42 -0.57 10.15
N LEU A 60 2.28 -0.35 9.15
CA LEU A 60 3.72 -0.63 9.23
C LEU A 60 4.38 0.19 10.34
N LYS A 61 4.11 1.48 10.39
CA LYS A 61 4.62 2.38 11.45
C LYS A 61 4.15 1.95 12.83
N TRP A 62 2.88 1.60 12.98
CA TRP A 62 2.34 1.09 14.23
C TRP A 62 3.05 -0.19 14.65
N LEU A 63 3.24 -1.14 13.73
CA LEU A 63 3.89 -2.43 13.99
C LEU A 63 5.37 -2.25 14.36
N ALA A 64 6.11 -1.41 13.64
CA ALA A 64 7.50 -1.10 13.95
C ALA A 64 7.65 -0.51 15.37
N ASN A 65 6.79 0.44 15.73
CA ASN A 65 6.75 1.01 17.08
C ASN A 65 6.41 -0.05 18.14
N TYR A 66 5.42 -0.89 17.89
CA TYR A 66 5.02 -1.97 18.80
C TYR A 66 6.14 -2.98 19.06
N LEU A 67 6.93 -3.29 18.03
CA LEU A 67 8.07 -4.20 18.10
C LEU A 67 9.38 -3.51 18.53
N HIS A 68 9.37 -2.21 18.79
CA HIS A 68 10.55 -1.39 19.10
C HIS A 68 11.64 -1.47 18.02
N ILE A 69 11.24 -1.52 16.74
CA ILE A 69 12.12 -1.53 15.58
C ILE A 69 12.21 -0.11 15.02
N ASP A 70 13.43 0.40 14.89
CA ASP A 70 13.66 1.69 14.23
C ASP A 70 13.28 1.64 12.76
N LYS A 71 12.66 2.71 12.25
CA LYS A 71 12.21 2.84 10.86
C LYS A 71 13.28 2.42 9.86
N GLN A 72 14.53 2.82 10.06
CA GLN A 72 15.67 2.51 9.19
C GLN A 72 16.00 1.02 9.07
N ASN A 73 15.47 0.19 9.97
CA ASN A 73 15.61 -1.27 9.96
C ASN A 73 14.37 -1.99 9.42
N VAL A 74 13.45 -1.24 8.79
CA VAL A 74 12.23 -1.78 8.20
C VAL A 74 12.37 -1.80 6.68
N ILE A 75 12.11 -2.95 6.07
CA ILE A 75 12.01 -3.11 4.62
C ILE A 75 10.54 -3.34 4.27
N ALA A 76 10.01 -2.57 3.32
CA ALA A 76 8.68 -2.77 2.76
C ALA A 76 8.78 -3.13 1.28
N ILE A 77 8.03 -4.15 0.86
CA ILE A 77 8.00 -4.62 -0.53
C ILE A 77 6.56 -4.55 -1.02
N GLY A 78 6.34 -3.94 -2.18
CA GLY A 78 5.00 -3.80 -2.76
C GLY A 78 5.01 -3.65 -4.27
N ASP A 79 3.82 -3.60 -4.87
CA ASP A 79 3.63 -3.51 -6.33
C ASP A 79 2.52 -2.52 -6.74
N ASN A 80 1.66 -2.10 -5.80
CA ASN A 80 0.41 -1.44 -6.13
C ASN A 80 0.21 -0.13 -5.33
N TYR A 81 -0.77 0.68 -5.72
CA TYR A 81 -1.05 1.99 -5.13
C TYR A 81 -1.34 1.96 -3.62
N ASN A 82 -1.95 0.88 -3.10
CA ASN A 82 -2.16 0.72 -1.67
C ASN A 82 -0.86 0.42 -0.89
N ASP A 83 0.25 0.12 -1.58
CA ASP A 83 1.57 -0.12 -1.01
C ASP A 83 2.42 1.14 -0.91
N VAL A 84 2.09 2.18 -1.67
CA VAL A 84 2.84 3.45 -1.73
C VAL A 84 3.16 3.98 -0.33
N SER A 85 2.16 4.01 0.54
CA SER A 85 2.35 4.54 1.90
C SER A 85 3.33 3.72 2.73
N MET A 86 3.39 2.39 2.59
CA MET A 86 4.36 1.58 3.34
C MET A 86 5.76 1.63 2.71
N ILE A 87 5.86 1.73 1.37
CA ILE A 87 7.13 1.92 0.67
C ILE A 87 7.79 3.22 1.13
N GLN A 88 7.03 4.32 1.23
CA GLN A 88 7.53 5.61 1.69
C GLN A 88 7.84 5.68 3.20
N GLU A 89 7.10 4.90 4.01
CA GLU A 89 7.31 4.85 5.46
C GLU A 89 8.46 3.94 5.88
N ALA A 90 8.89 3.00 5.06
CA ALA A 90 9.99 2.08 5.39
C ALA A 90 11.37 2.79 5.38
N GLY A 91 12.37 2.15 5.97
CA GLY A 91 13.76 2.54 5.84
C GLY A 91 14.37 2.13 4.49
N LEU A 92 13.82 1.07 3.90
CA LEU A 92 14.05 0.65 2.51
C LEU A 92 12.72 0.28 1.88
N GLY A 93 12.24 1.13 1.01
CA GLY A 93 11.03 0.90 0.22
C GLY A 93 11.35 0.24 -1.11
N VAL A 94 10.77 -0.92 -1.37
CA VAL A 94 11.04 -1.75 -2.55
C VAL A 94 9.80 -1.91 -3.40
N CYS A 95 9.92 -1.68 -4.70
CA CYS A 95 8.93 -2.06 -5.69
C CYS A 95 9.37 -3.33 -6.42
N VAL A 96 8.45 -4.26 -6.70
CA VAL A 96 8.77 -5.40 -7.56
C VAL A 96 8.81 -5.00 -9.03
N ALA A 97 9.50 -5.79 -9.86
CA ALA A 97 9.71 -5.47 -11.29
C ALA A 97 8.40 -5.23 -12.07
N GLY A 98 7.32 -5.95 -11.74
CA GLY A 98 6.00 -5.78 -12.35
C GLY A 98 5.16 -4.66 -11.76
N GLY A 99 5.64 -3.92 -10.77
CA GLY A 99 4.92 -2.80 -10.18
C GLY A 99 4.77 -1.60 -11.14
N ALA A 100 3.80 -0.73 -10.88
CA ALA A 100 3.54 0.44 -11.71
C ALA A 100 4.76 1.39 -11.75
N GLN A 101 5.02 2.01 -12.90
CA GLN A 101 6.23 2.83 -13.12
C GLN A 101 6.35 4.01 -12.15
N ASP A 102 5.25 4.63 -11.78
CA ASP A 102 5.21 5.72 -10.82
C ASP A 102 5.55 5.25 -9.38
N ILE A 103 5.22 3.99 -9.04
CA ILE A 103 5.61 3.37 -7.78
C ILE A 103 7.09 2.97 -7.80
N GLN A 104 7.57 2.44 -8.92
CA GLN A 104 9.00 2.17 -9.09
C GLN A 104 9.84 3.45 -8.92
N ALA A 105 9.36 4.57 -9.47
CA ALA A 105 10.06 5.86 -9.43
C ALA A 105 10.20 6.46 -8.01
N ILE A 106 9.33 6.09 -7.08
CA ILE A 106 9.36 6.56 -5.68
C ILE A 106 10.01 5.56 -4.72
N SER A 107 10.41 4.39 -5.21
CA SER A 107 11.01 3.32 -4.40
C SER A 107 12.52 3.46 -4.34
N ASP A 108 13.12 3.06 -3.23
CA ASP A 108 14.58 3.07 -3.06
C ASP A 108 15.24 1.97 -3.90
N TYR A 109 14.52 0.87 -4.14
CA TYR A 109 14.98 -0.26 -4.94
C TYR A 109 13.84 -0.88 -5.76
N VAL A 110 14.15 -1.28 -6.97
CA VAL A 110 13.25 -2.08 -7.83
C VAL A 110 13.89 -3.45 -8.04
N THR A 111 13.17 -4.53 -7.74
CA THR A 111 13.69 -5.89 -7.93
C THR A 111 13.89 -6.22 -9.40
N THR A 112 14.77 -7.17 -9.69
CA THR A 112 15.03 -7.65 -11.06
C THR A 112 13.99 -8.65 -11.55
N VAL A 113 13.21 -9.23 -10.59
CA VAL A 113 12.16 -10.25 -10.83
C VAL A 113 10.84 -9.81 -10.24
N ASP A 114 9.75 -10.40 -10.71
CA ASP A 114 8.41 -10.08 -10.23
C ASP A 114 8.02 -10.86 -8.96
N TYR A 115 6.86 -10.52 -8.41
CA TYR A 115 6.36 -11.05 -7.12
C TYR A 115 6.30 -12.59 -7.08
N ASP A 116 5.98 -13.24 -8.21
CA ASP A 116 5.87 -14.70 -8.34
C ASP A 116 7.20 -15.37 -8.73
N GLN A 117 8.26 -14.60 -8.99
CA GLN A 117 9.59 -15.06 -9.43
C GLN A 117 10.65 -14.95 -8.33
N GLY A 118 10.26 -14.63 -7.11
CA GLY A 118 11.15 -14.60 -5.96
C GLY A 118 11.68 -13.23 -5.59
N ALA A 119 10.96 -12.15 -5.88
CA ALA A 119 11.33 -10.78 -5.50
C ALA A 119 11.69 -10.63 -4.02
N VAL A 120 10.90 -11.24 -3.12
CA VAL A 120 11.19 -11.22 -1.67
C VAL A 120 12.53 -11.92 -1.36
N LYS A 121 12.84 -13.04 -2.03
CA LYS A 121 14.12 -13.74 -1.89
C LYS A 121 15.28 -12.84 -2.31
N GLU A 122 15.17 -12.16 -3.46
CA GLU A 122 16.17 -11.23 -3.96
C GLU A 122 16.48 -10.14 -2.92
N VAL A 123 15.46 -9.53 -2.34
CA VAL A 123 15.60 -8.49 -1.31
C VAL A 123 16.30 -9.03 -0.05
N ILE A 124 15.90 -10.20 0.43
CA ILE A 124 16.52 -10.85 1.60
C ILE A 124 18.00 -11.15 1.33
N GLU A 125 18.31 -11.76 0.19
CA GLU A 125 19.69 -12.10 -0.17
C GLU A 125 20.57 -10.86 -0.32
N LYS A 126 20.05 -9.80 -0.92
CA LYS A 126 20.79 -8.56 -1.18
C LYS A 126 21.00 -7.74 0.09
N PHE A 127 19.92 -7.40 0.79
CA PHE A 127 19.97 -6.38 1.83
C PHE A 127 20.10 -6.93 3.25
N ILE A 128 19.72 -8.20 3.47
CA ILE A 128 19.81 -8.81 4.81
C ILE A 128 21.03 -9.72 4.90
N LEU A 129 21.20 -10.65 3.95
CA LEU A 129 22.26 -11.65 4.06
C LEU A 129 23.62 -11.12 3.58
N LYS A 130 23.66 -10.29 2.53
CA LYS A 130 24.90 -9.68 2.02
C LYS A 130 25.18 -8.32 2.62
N GLY A 131 24.21 -7.67 3.24
CA GLY A 131 24.35 -6.36 3.87
C GLY A 131 24.63 -5.22 2.89
N GLU A 132 24.22 -5.34 1.63
CA GLU A 132 24.28 -4.24 0.66
C GLU A 132 23.28 -3.15 1.09
N LYS A 133 23.75 -1.91 1.20
CA LYS A 133 22.93 -0.73 1.50
C LYS A 133 22.75 0.16 0.28
#